data_acda79162e426871d69bf9ab7b16ce07
#
_entry.id   acda79162e426871d69bf9ab7b16ce07
#
_cell.length_a   1.000
_cell.length_b   1.000
_cell.length_c   1.000
_cell.angle_alpha   90.00
_cell.angle_beta   90.00
_cell.angle_gamma   90.00
#
_symmetry.space_group_name_H-M   'P 1'
#
loop_
_entity.id
_entity.type
_entity.pdbx_description
1 polymer ?
#
loop_
_entity_poly.entity_id
_entity_poly.type
_entity_poly.pdbx_seq_one_letter_code
_entity_poly.pdbx_strand_id
1 'polypeptide(L)'
;MNSTNDFWLIDSNFVGVIRFYKDKDHSDKSIDYMFIEEGIIMGIHGENPPLMKTRKKVVIEEARLLWQKLLNEGWQKTNKKWWGNSTKTFFNFRN
;
A
#
# COMPACT_ATOMS: atom_id res chain seq x y z
N MET A 1 -12.48 13.33 3.53
CA MET A 1 -12.11 13.07 3.48
C MET A 1 -11.41 12.60 3.11
N ASN A 2 -11.07 12.42 2.80
CA ASN A 2 -10.48 11.93 2.40
C ASN A 2 -9.56 11.47 2.38
N SER A 3 -9.53 11.28 2.48
CA SER A 3 -8.68 10.88 2.64
C SER A 3 -7.95 10.06 2.20
N THR A 4 -7.89 9.90 1.40
CA THR A 4 -7.28 8.93 0.96
C THR A 4 -6.13 9.24 0.30
N ASN A 5 -5.04 9.16 0.89
CA ASN A 5 -3.77 9.33 0.30
C ASN A 5 -3.04 8.03 0.15
N ASP A 6 -3.78 6.97 0.04
CA ASP A 6 -3.21 5.65 -0.16
C ASP A 6 -3.14 5.34 -1.63
N PHE A 7 -2.01 4.87 -2.08
CA PHE A 7 -1.79 4.49 -3.45
C PHE A 7 -1.39 3.03 -3.49
N TRP A 8 -2.03 2.26 -4.34
CA TRP A 8 -1.84 0.82 -4.37
C TRP A 8 -1.38 0.36 -5.73
N LEU A 9 -0.41 -0.55 -5.73
CA LEU A 9 0.03 -1.25 -6.92
C LEU A 9 -0.24 -2.74 -6.77
N ILE A 10 -0.56 -3.38 -7.88
CA ILE A 10 -0.80 -4.81 -7.91
C ILE A 10 0.10 -5.37 -9.01
N ASP A 11 0.68 -6.53 -8.78
CA ASP A 11 1.57 -7.09 -9.79
C ASP A 11 0.78 -7.72 -10.94
N SER A 12 1.46 -8.02 -12.03
CA SER A 12 0.81 -8.52 -13.22
C SER A 12 0.20 -9.90 -13.05
N ASN A 13 0.61 -10.64 -12.04
CA ASN A 13 0.07 -11.96 -11.77
C ASN A 13 -1.03 -11.95 -10.72
N PHE A 14 -1.37 -10.80 -10.22
CA PHE A 14 -2.39 -10.63 -9.19
C PHE A 14 -2.08 -11.44 -7.94
N VAL A 15 -0.82 -11.47 -7.54
CA VAL A 15 -0.39 -12.15 -6.33
C VAL A 15 0.04 -11.17 -5.26
N GLY A 16 0.79 -10.16 -5.64
CA GLY A 16 1.34 -9.21 -4.69
C GLY A 16 0.71 -7.85 -4.78
N VAL A 17 0.68 -7.14 -3.67
CA VAL A 17 0.23 -5.74 -3.62
C VAL A 17 1.26 -4.93 -2.85
N ILE A 18 1.37 -3.68 -3.18
CA ILE A 18 2.19 -2.74 -2.44
C ILE A 18 1.37 -1.48 -2.21
N ARG A 19 1.37 -1.02 -0.97
CA ARG A 19 0.64 0.17 -0.57
C ARG A 19 1.63 1.26 -0.20
N PHE A 20 1.38 2.46 -0.72
CA PHE A 20 2.19 3.64 -0.41
C PHE A 20 1.29 4.65 0.28
N TYR A 21 1.68 5.14 1.43
CA TYR A 21 0.89 6.18 2.08
C TYR A 21 1.79 7.08 2.93
N LYS A 22 1.36 8.32 3.07
CA LYS A 22 2.17 9.32 3.76
C LYS A 22 2.16 9.09 5.25
N ASP A 23 3.32 9.35 5.88
CA ASP A 23 3.41 9.33 7.33
C ASP A 23 2.96 10.68 7.84
N LYS A 24 1.74 10.76 8.31
CA LYS A 24 1.17 12.01 8.78
C LYS A 24 1.61 12.36 10.17
N ASP A 25 2.17 11.40 10.89
CA ASP A 25 2.54 11.60 12.28
C ASP A 25 4.01 11.92 12.48
N HIS A 26 4.76 12.01 11.39
CA HIS A 26 6.17 12.33 11.49
C HIS A 26 6.33 13.74 12.07
N SER A 27 7.18 13.87 13.08
CA SER A 27 7.31 15.12 13.80
C SER A 27 8.05 16.19 13.01
N ASP A 28 9.01 15.80 12.18
CA ASP A 28 9.77 16.78 11.39
C ASP A 28 9.03 17.06 10.10
N LYS A 29 8.32 18.17 10.05
CA LYS A 29 7.51 18.51 8.90
C LYS A 29 8.31 19.06 7.72
N SER A 30 9.60 19.24 7.88
CA SER A 30 10.42 19.71 6.76
C SER A 30 10.72 18.58 5.78
N ILE A 31 10.51 17.32 6.17
CA ILE A 31 10.77 16.18 5.32
C ILE A 31 9.52 15.34 5.24
N ASP A 32 9.16 14.95 4.02
CA ASP A 32 8.02 14.05 3.82
C ASP A 32 8.50 12.62 3.80
N TYR A 33 7.85 11.81 4.60
CA TYR A 33 8.10 10.38 4.63
C TYR A 33 6.89 9.61 4.19
N MET A 34 7.12 8.45 3.61
CA MET A 34 6.04 7.55 3.22
C MET A 34 6.29 6.17 3.79
N PHE A 35 5.20 5.51 4.12
CA PHE A 35 5.25 4.10 4.44
C PHE A 35 5.00 3.31 3.17
N ILE A 36 5.73 2.20 3.04
CA ILE A 36 5.56 1.27 1.94
C ILE A 36 5.31 -0.09 2.56
N GLU A 37 4.14 -0.65 2.28
CA GLU A 37 3.75 -1.95 2.82
C GLU A 37 3.58 -2.93 1.67
N GLU A 38 4.08 -4.14 1.87
CA GLU A 38 3.95 -5.19 0.86
C GLU A 38 3.10 -6.30 1.41
N GLY A 39 2.28 -6.87 0.56
CA GLY A 39 1.40 -7.91 0.99
C GLY A 39 1.02 -8.84 -0.14
N ILE A 40 0.12 -9.75 0.18
CA ILE A 40 -0.34 -10.81 -0.73
C ILE A 40 -1.84 -10.72 -0.87
N ILE A 41 -2.32 -10.82 -2.10
CA ILE A 41 -3.75 -10.86 -2.38
C ILE A 41 -4.33 -12.14 -1.79
N MET A 42 -5.47 -12.01 -1.16
CA MET A 42 -6.11 -13.12 -0.47
C MET A 42 -7.49 -13.39 -1.06
N GLY A 43 -7.94 -14.64 -0.90
CA GLY A 43 -9.24 -15.05 -1.40
C GLY A 43 -9.11 -15.68 -2.77
N ILE A 44 -10.06 -16.53 -3.13
CA ILE A 44 -10.01 -17.26 -4.39
C ILE A 44 -10.01 -16.30 -5.58
N HIS A 45 -10.74 -15.20 -5.45
CA HIS A 45 -10.83 -14.20 -6.51
C HIS A 45 -10.22 -12.88 -6.09
N GLY A 46 -9.38 -12.88 -5.06
CA GLY A 46 -8.78 -11.65 -4.58
C GLY A 46 -9.75 -10.74 -3.87
N GLU A 47 -10.83 -11.30 -3.37
CA GLU A 47 -11.89 -10.49 -2.76
C GLU A 47 -11.65 -10.13 -1.31
N ASN A 48 -10.76 -10.86 -0.65
CA ASN A 48 -10.48 -10.59 0.76
C ASN A 48 -9.42 -9.50 0.90
N PRO A 49 -9.36 -8.80 2.01
CA PRO A 49 -8.29 -7.82 2.20
C PRO A 49 -6.92 -8.49 2.11
N PRO A 50 -5.95 -7.84 1.51
CA PRO A 50 -4.63 -8.44 1.38
C PRO A 50 -3.99 -8.68 2.74
N LEU A 51 -3.15 -9.68 2.83
CA LEU A 51 -2.36 -9.92 4.01
C LEU A 51 -1.08 -9.11 3.86
N MET A 52 -0.95 -8.05 4.63
CA MET A 52 0.24 -7.20 4.56
C MET A 52 1.33 -7.81 5.43
N LYS A 53 2.52 -7.92 4.86
CA LYS A 53 3.60 -8.67 5.49
C LYS A 53 4.75 -7.80 5.96
N THR A 54 5.03 -6.72 5.27
CA THR A 54 6.16 -5.88 5.63
C THR A 54 5.77 -4.42 5.54
N ARG A 55 6.50 -3.58 6.25
CA ARG A 55 6.31 -2.14 6.21
C ARG A 55 7.66 -1.48 6.43
N LYS A 56 7.95 -0.47 5.63
CA LYS A 56 9.12 0.35 5.85
C LYS A 56 8.78 1.80 5.63
N LYS A 57 9.61 2.68 6.18
CA LYS A 57 9.43 4.11 6.08
C LYS A 57 10.59 4.68 5.29
N VAL A 58 10.30 5.47 4.28
CA VAL A 58 11.32 6.06 3.41
C VAL A 58 10.98 7.52 3.14
N VAL A 59 11.97 8.29 2.70
CA VAL A 59 11.69 9.66 2.26
C VAL A 59 10.92 9.61 0.95
N ILE A 60 10.19 10.67 0.65
CA ILE A 60 9.28 10.67 -0.47
C ILE A 60 9.98 10.46 -1.80
N GLU A 61 11.18 10.96 -1.96
CA GLU A 61 11.93 10.77 -3.21
C GLU A 61 12.24 9.30 -3.45
N GLU A 62 12.57 8.60 -2.39
CA GLU A 62 12.84 7.17 -2.49
C GLU A 62 11.57 6.41 -2.86
N ALA A 63 10.46 6.81 -2.28
CA ALA A 63 9.18 6.19 -2.61
C ALA A 63 8.81 6.41 -4.07
N ARG A 64 9.08 7.61 -4.60
CA ARG A 64 8.79 7.90 -6.00
C ARG A 64 9.62 7.06 -6.94
N LEU A 65 10.88 6.87 -6.60
CA LEU A 65 11.75 6.03 -7.42
C LEU A 65 11.29 4.58 -7.43
N LEU A 66 10.89 4.09 -6.28
CA LEU A 66 10.37 2.73 -6.21
C LEU A 66 9.07 2.59 -7.00
N TRP A 67 8.20 3.56 -6.91
CA TRP A 67 6.94 3.57 -7.65
C TRP A 67 7.21 3.45 -9.14
N GLN A 68 8.12 4.28 -9.66
CA GLN A 68 8.44 4.25 -11.08
C GLN A 68 9.07 2.92 -11.49
N LYS A 69 9.95 2.39 -10.66
CA LYS A 69 10.57 1.11 -10.93
C LYS A 69 9.51 0.01 -11.04
N LEU A 70 8.57 -0.01 -10.11
CA LEU A 70 7.53 -1.04 -10.11
C LEU A 70 6.64 -0.92 -11.34
N LEU A 71 6.26 0.29 -11.72
CA LEU A 71 5.47 0.47 -12.93
C LEU A 71 6.22 -0.03 -14.15
N ASN A 72 7.51 0.23 -14.21
CA ASN A 72 8.33 -0.26 -15.32
C ASN A 72 8.46 -1.77 -15.33
N GLU A 73 8.28 -2.40 -14.18
CA GLU A 73 8.33 -3.86 -14.05
C GLU A 73 6.99 -4.53 -14.29
N GLY A 74 5.97 -3.77 -14.60
CA GLY A 74 4.66 -4.33 -14.91
C GLY A 74 3.63 -4.25 -13.81
N TRP A 75 3.96 -3.65 -12.68
CA TRP A 75 2.97 -3.41 -11.65
C TRP A 75 1.98 -2.36 -12.14
N GLN A 76 0.74 -2.46 -11.70
CA GLN A 76 -0.33 -1.58 -12.15
C GLN A 76 -0.99 -0.91 -10.98
N LYS A 77 -1.40 0.33 -11.16
CA LYS A 77 -2.21 1.01 -10.16
C LYS A 77 -3.57 0.33 -10.08
N THR A 78 -4.10 0.26 -8.88
CA THR A 78 -5.42 -0.34 -8.70
C THR A 78 -6.29 0.55 -7.84
N ASN A 79 -7.54 0.63 -8.21
CA ASN A 79 -8.54 1.32 -7.43
C ASN A 79 -9.40 0.32 -6.67
N LYS A 80 -8.96 -0.90 -6.55
CA LYS A 80 -9.72 -1.91 -5.87
C LYS A 80 -10.03 -1.47 -4.44
N LYS A 81 -11.24 -1.70 -4.03
CA LYS A 81 -11.71 -1.22 -2.75
C LYS A 81 -11.65 -2.29 -1.67
N TRP A 82 -10.53 -2.98 -1.55
CA TRP A 82 -10.37 -3.93 -0.48
C TRP A 82 -10.61 -3.26 0.86
N TRP A 83 -10.30 -1.98 0.87
CA TRP A 83 -10.25 -1.30 2.13
C TRP A 83 -11.53 -0.68 2.56
N GLY A 84 -12.47 -0.54 1.79
CA GLY A 84 -13.68 0.05 2.18
C GLY A 84 -14.04 -0.30 3.59
N ASN A 85 -14.86 -1.26 3.71
CA ASN A 85 -15.24 -1.72 5.03
C ASN A 85 -14.20 -2.62 5.61
N SER A 86 -13.29 -3.08 4.83
CA SER A 86 -12.37 -4.11 5.25
C SER A 86 -11.16 -3.64 5.97
N THR A 87 -10.89 -2.37 5.95
CA THR A 87 -9.71 -1.84 6.62
C THR A 87 -9.69 -2.18 8.08
N LYS A 88 -10.81 -2.07 8.74
CA LYS A 88 -10.88 -2.40 10.13
C LYS A 88 -10.63 -3.85 10.37
N THR A 89 -11.19 -4.69 9.52
CA THR A 89 -11.01 -6.12 9.67
C THR A 89 -9.55 -6.48 9.54
N PHE A 90 -8.87 -5.88 8.60
CA PHE A 90 -7.48 -6.12 8.39
C PHE A 90 -6.66 -5.83 9.63
N PHE A 91 -6.92 -4.73 10.26
CA PHE A 91 -6.19 -4.38 11.48
C PHE A 91 -6.60 -5.21 12.65
N ASN A 92 -7.81 -5.67 12.68
CA ASN A 92 -8.31 -6.44 13.81
C ASN A 92 -7.69 -7.78 13.94
N PHE A 93 -7.25 -8.36 12.86
CA PHE A 93 -6.75 -9.64 13.01
C PHE A 93 -5.48 -9.74 13.73
N ARG A 94 -4.84 -8.68 13.96
CA ARG A 94 -3.63 -8.74 14.70
C ARG A 94 -3.83 -8.83 16.16
N ASN A 95 -5.02 -8.73 16.56
CA ASN A 95 -5.30 -8.79 17.98
C ASN A 95 -5.41 -10.21 18.51
#